data_f039aaf92cb6556e200136392150760e
#
_entry.id   f039aaf92cb6556e200136392150760e
#
_cell.length_a   1.000
_cell.length_b   1.000
_cell.length_c   1.000
_cell.angle_alpha   90.00
_cell.angle_beta   90.00
_cell.angle_gamma   90.00
#
_symmetry.space_group_name_H-M   'P 1'
#
loop_
_entity.id
_entity.type
_entity.pdbx_description
1 polymer ?
#
loop_
_entity_poly.entity_id
_entity_poly.type
_entity_poly.pdbx_seq_one_letter_code
_entity_poly.pdbx_strand_id
1 'polypeptide(L)'
;MSKKINRNDPCWCGSGRKYKVCHEMFDDKIAKIAHQGHIVPTHNLIKNAEQIEKIKESAKINIAVLDEIQKTIHEGMSTAEIDKIVYDMTTDMGGIPAPLNYEGFPYSVCTSVNDQVCHGFPSPDVILKSGDIINVDCSTILNGYFSDSSRMFCIGDVSPEKKKLVDVTKEAMLKGLEQVKPWGFLGDMGQAVHDYVYANGYSVVREIGGHGVGIEFHEEPWVSYNSKAGTEMLMVPGFMFTICLLYTS
;
A
#
# COMPACT_ATOMS: atom_id res chain seq x y z
N MET A 1 3.04 23.36 16.91
CA MET A 1 1.81 23.27 17.74
C MET A 1 0.63 23.61 16.84
N SER A 2 -0.26 22.66 16.55
CA SER A 2 -1.49 22.96 15.79
C SER A 2 -2.38 23.91 16.58
N LYS A 3 -2.96 24.90 15.90
CA LYS A 3 -3.87 25.88 16.51
C LYS A 3 -5.06 25.14 17.11
N LYS A 4 -5.33 25.33 18.41
CA LYS A 4 -6.48 24.70 19.09
C LYS A 4 -7.78 25.16 18.41
N ILE A 5 -8.55 24.23 17.86
CA ILE A 5 -9.83 24.49 17.21
C ILE A 5 -10.90 24.75 18.28
N ASN A 6 -11.66 25.83 18.15
CA ASN A 6 -12.77 26.10 19.06
C ASN A 6 -14.02 25.32 18.64
N ARG A 7 -14.88 25.00 19.59
CA ARG A 7 -16.10 24.19 19.38
C ARG A 7 -17.04 24.73 18.28
N ASN A 8 -17.05 26.04 18.05
CA ASN A 8 -17.90 26.68 17.04
C ASN A 8 -17.19 26.97 15.72
N ASP A 9 -15.89 26.74 15.63
CA ASP A 9 -15.12 26.93 14.40
C ASP A 9 -15.53 25.88 13.33
N PRO A 10 -15.29 26.14 12.03
CA PRO A 10 -15.38 25.13 10.99
C PRO A 10 -14.50 23.92 11.32
N CYS A 11 -15.01 22.73 11.07
CA CYS A 11 -14.25 21.51 11.33
C CYS A 11 -13.03 21.37 10.40
N TRP A 12 -11.92 20.86 10.92
CA TRP A 12 -10.68 20.63 10.18
C TRP A 12 -10.84 19.72 8.94
N CYS A 13 -11.89 18.88 8.92
CA CYS A 13 -12.14 17.95 7.81
C CYS A 13 -12.68 18.62 6.52
N GLY A 14 -12.88 19.93 6.51
CA GLY A 14 -13.38 20.68 5.36
C GLY A 14 -14.89 20.56 5.09
N SER A 15 -15.65 19.88 5.95
CA SER A 15 -17.10 19.67 5.77
C SER A 15 -17.96 20.93 5.91
N GLY A 16 -17.40 22.06 6.34
CA GLY A 16 -18.13 23.30 6.68
C GLY A 16 -18.97 23.21 7.96
N ARG A 17 -19.12 22.05 8.57
CA ARG A 17 -19.83 21.86 9.85
C ARG A 17 -19.04 22.41 11.01
N LYS A 18 -19.72 22.85 12.10
CA LYS A 18 -19.04 23.23 13.34
C LYS A 18 -18.32 22.03 13.95
N TYR A 19 -17.10 22.26 14.47
CA TYR A 19 -16.26 21.21 15.06
C TYR A 19 -17.01 20.36 16.11
N LYS A 20 -17.75 21.01 17.03
CA LYS A 20 -18.50 20.34 18.12
C LYS A 20 -19.53 19.30 17.66
N VAL A 21 -20.05 19.43 16.43
CA VAL A 21 -21.04 18.49 15.86
C VAL A 21 -20.46 17.65 14.73
N CYS A 22 -19.16 17.74 14.51
CA CYS A 22 -18.44 17.00 13.48
C CYS A 22 -17.40 16.04 14.08
N HIS A 23 -16.26 16.55 14.51
CA HIS A 23 -15.13 15.71 14.95
C HIS A 23 -14.69 15.91 16.41
N GLU A 24 -15.37 16.73 17.22
CA GLU A 24 -14.97 16.92 18.63
C GLU A 24 -14.91 15.59 19.39
N MET A 25 -15.95 14.75 19.31
CA MET A 25 -15.96 13.43 19.97
C MET A 25 -14.92 12.46 19.42
N PHE A 26 -14.61 12.56 18.13
CA PHE A 26 -13.58 11.76 17.47
C PHE A 26 -12.18 12.16 17.99
N ASP A 27 -11.90 13.46 18.03
CA ASP A 27 -10.63 13.99 18.52
C ASP A 27 -10.47 13.75 20.03
N ASP A 28 -11.53 13.86 20.82
CA ASP A 28 -11.52 13.52 22.26
C ASP A 28 -11.16 12.04 22.48
N LYS A 29 -11.64 11.15 21.61
CA LYS A 29 -11.27 9.72 21.70
C LYS A 29 -9.81 9.50 21.35
N ILE A 30 -9.30 10.13 20.29
CA ILE A 30 -7.87 10.09 19.92
C ILE A 30 -7.03 10.63 21.09
N ALA A 31 -7.40 11.79 21.66
CA ALA A 31 -6.68 12.40 22.75
C ALA A 31 -6.61 11.50 24.00
N LYS A 32 -7.70 10.80 24.34
CA LYS A 32 -7.70 9.83 25.45
C LYS A 32 -6.72 8.70 25.23
N ILE A 33 -6.64 8.16 24.01
CA ILE A 33 -5.71 7.08 23.65
C ILE A 33 -4.26 7.60 23.67
N ALA A 34 -4.01 8.82 23.16
CA ALA A 34 -2.71 9.47 23.22
C ALA A 34 -2.24 9.67 24.68
N HIS A 35 -3.14 10.05 25.59
CA HIS A 35 -2.81 10.17 27.02
C HIS A 35 -2.45 8.84 27.70
N GLN A 36 -2.83 7.72 27.10
CA GLN A 36 -2.40 6.39 27.54
C GLN A 36 -1.00 6.00 27.04
N GLY A 37 -0.35 6.87 26.27
CA GLY A 37 1.01 6.69 25.75
C GLY A 37 1.06 6.06 24.35
N HIS A 38 -0.06 5.89 23.68
CA HIS A 38 -0.09 5.35 22.31
C HIS A 38 0.20 6.41 21.24
N ILE A 39 0.79 5.97 20.13
CA ILE A 39 1.00 6.79 18.95
C ILE A 39 -0.34 6.96 18.24
N VAL A 40 -0.70 8.19 17.90
CA VAL A 40 -1.97 8.52 17.23
C VAL A 40 -1.72 9.35 15.97
N PRO A 41 -2.54 9.19 14.92
CA PRO A 41 -2.38 9.99 13.70
C PRO A 41 -2.72 11.46 13.94
N THR A 42 -2.03 12.32 13.21
CA THR A 42 -2.36 13.74 13.08
C THR A 42 -3.47 13.95 12.04
N HIS A 43 -4.16 15.08 12.07
CA HIS A 43 -5.31 15.34 11.18
C HIS A 43 -4.98 15.28 9.68
N ASN A 44 -3.75 15.64 9.28
CA ASN A 44 -3.31 15.56 7.87
C ASN A 44 -3.21 14.13 7.33
N LEU A 45 -3.10 13.13 8.20
CA LEU A 45 -3.10 11.72 7.81
C LEU A 45 -4.52 11.14 7.66
N ILE A 46 -5.52 11.87 8.13
CA ILE A 46 -6.93 11.42 8.13
C ILE A 46 -7.64 12.03 6.92
N LYS A 47 -7.96 11.22 5.94
CA LYS A 47 -8.65 11.63 4.71
C LYS A 47 -10.14 11.81 4.97
N ASN A 48 -10.69 12.88 4.40
CA ASN A 48 -12.14 13.08 4.39
C ASN A 48 -12.80 12.20 3.30
N ALA A 49 -14.15 12.17 3.30
CA ALA A 49 -14.90 11.31 2.38
C ALA A 49 -14.62 11.62 0.90
N GLU A 50 -14.45 12.89 0.53
CA GLU A 50 -14.15 13.29 -0.84
C GLU A 50 -12.76 12.79 -1.27
N GLN A 51 -11.76 12.96 -0.41
CA GLN A 51 -10.39 12.48 -0.66
C GLN A 51 -10.36 10.97 -0.82
N ILE A 52 -11.08 10.22 0.04
CA ILE A 52 -11.18 8.76 -0.05
C ILE A 52 -11.76 8.33 -1.40
N GLU A 53 -12.85 8.96 -1.86
CA GLU A 53 -13.43 8.60 -3.16
C GLU A 53 -12.47 8.89 -4.33
N LYS A 54 -11.74 10.00 -4.29
CA LYS A 54 -10.74 10.32 -5.31
C LYS A 54 -9.55 9.34 -5.31
N ILE A 55 -9.09 8.91 -4.13
CA ILE A 55 -8.07 7.86 -4.02
C ILE A 55 -8.59 6.53 -4.59
N LYS A 56 -9.86 6.18 -4.33
CA LYS A 56 -10.49 4.99 -4.93
C LYS A 56 -10.60 5.09 -6.44
N GLU A 57 -10.85 6.28 -6.99
CA GLU A 57 -10.86 6.51 -8.44
C GLU A 57 -9.47 6.24 -9.04
N SER A 58 -8.40 6.73 -8.40
CA SER A 58 -7.02 6.41 -8.78
C SER A 58 -6.75 4.90 -8.70
N ALA A 59 -7.17 4.24 -7.62
CA ALA A 59 -6.96 2.80 -7.42
C ALA A 59 -7.66 1.93 -8.48
N LYS A 60 -8.77 2.38 -9.07
CA LYS A 60 -9.42 1.66 -10.18
C LYS A 60 -8.52 1.53 -11.40
N ILE A 61 -7.65 2.52 -11.65
CA ILE A 61 -6.66 2.45 -12.74
C ILE A 61 -5.66 1.34 -12.44
N ASN A 62 -5.06 1.32 -11.24
CA ASN A 62 -4.12 0.26 -10.85
C ASN A 62 -4.74 -1.13 -11.00
N ILE A 63 -5.99 -1.31 -10.54
CA ILE A 63 -6.69 -2.60 -10.66
C ILE A 63 -6.85 -2.99 -12.14
N ALA A 64 -7.30 -2.07 -12.99
CA ALA A 64 -7.48 -2.33 -14.42
C ALA A 64 -6.16 -2.70 -15.11
N VAL A 65 -5.07 -2.00 -14.78
CA VAL A 65 -3.73 -2.27 -15.31
C VAL A 65 -3.25 -3.66 -14.87
N LEU A 66 -3.33 -3.99 -13.57
CA LEU A 66 -2.93 -5.30 -13.06
C LEU A 66 -3.78 -6.44 -13.60
N ASP A 67 -5.07 -6.20 -13.86
CA ASP A 67 -5.96 -7.18 -14.48
C ASP A 67 -5.62 -7.41 -15.97
N GLU A 68 -5.16 -6.38 -16.67
CA GLU A 68 -4.68 -6.54 -18.05
C GLU A 68 -3.34 -7.27 -18.10
N ILE A 69 -2.40 -6.93 -17.22
CA ILE A 69 -1.14 -7.66 -17.10
C ILE A 69 -1.41 -9.14 -16.81
N GLN A 70 -2.37 -9.47 -15.94
CA GLN A 70 -2.71 -10.86 -15.66
C GLN A 70 -3.18 -11.65 -16.88
N LYS A 71 -3.80 -10.99 -17.86
CA LYS A 71 -4.26 -11.63 -19.11
C LYS A 71 -3.14 -11.76 -20.15
N THR A 72 -2.17 -10.86 -20.10
CA THR A 72 -1.18 -10.70 -21.17
C THR A 72 0.21 -11.23 -20.78
N ILE A 73 0.55 -11.27 -19.50
CA ILE A 73 1.85 -11.72 -19.03
C ILE A 73 2.11 -13.18 -19.40
N HIS A 74 3.28 -13.47 -19.98
CA HIS A 74 3.64 -14.80 -20.43
C HIS A 74 5.16 -15.01 -20.49
N GLU A 75 5.59 -16.24 -20.62
CA GLU A 75 6.98 -16.60 -20.90
C GLU A 75 7.44 -15.96 -22.22
N GLY A 76 8.63 -15.37 -22.22
CA GLY A 76 9.21 -14.65 -23.37
C GLY A 76 8.89 -13.15 -23.39
N MET A 77 7.98 -12.66 -22.55
CA MET A 77 7.71 -11.23 -22.38
C MET A 77 8.85 -10.56 -21.64
N SER A 78 9.29 -9.40 -22.09
CA SER A 78 10.26 -8.57 -21.35
C SER A 78 9.58 -7.72 -20.28
N THR A 79 10.32 -7.35 -19.23
CA THR A 79 9.80 -6.42 -18.23
C THR A 79 9.60 -5.01 -18.78
N ALA A 80 10.29 -4.63 -19.85
CA ALA A 80 10.04 -3.38 -20.57
C ALA A 80 8.68 -3.36 -21.29
N GLU A 81 8.18 -4.52 -21.77
CA GLU A 81 6.83 -4.60 -22.34
C GLU A 81 5.77 -4.43 -21.26
N ILE A 82 6.02 -4.90 -20.03
CA ILE A 82 5.15 -4.64 -18.86
C ILE A 82 5.10 -3.14 -18.57
N ASP A 83 6.25 -2.47 -18.52
CA ASP A 83 6.34 -1.01 -18.31
C ASP A 83 5.53 -0.24 -19.36
N LYS A 84 5.64 -0.66 -20.63
CA LYS A 84 4.86 -0.05 -21.71
C LYS A 84 3.35 -0.22 -21.50
N ILE A 85 2.88 -1.40 -21.12
CA ILE A 85 1.45 -1.63 -20.82
C ILE A 85 0.99 -0.73 -19.69
N VAL A 86 1.78 -0.64 -18.61
CA VAL A 86 1.45 0.20 -17.45
C VAL A 86 1.37 1.66 -17.86
N TYR A 87 2.35 2.15 -18.61
CA TYR A 87 2.37 3.54 -19.09
C TYR A 87 1.17 3.86 -19.97
N ASP A 88 0.97 3.06 -21.02
CA ASP A 88 -0.09 3.31 -22.01
C ASP A 88 -1.47 3.29 -21.34
N MET A 89 -1.80 2.23 -20.58
CA MET A 89 -3.10 2.11 -19.94
C MET A 89 -3.34 3.18 -18.87
N THR A 90 -2.34 3.47 -18.05
CA THR A 90 -2.50 4.51 -17.00
C THR A 90 -2.77 5.87 -17.64
N THR A 91 -2.04 6.22 -18.71
CA THR A 91 -2.21 7.50 -19.40
C THR A 91 -3.52 7.56 -20.20
N ASP A 92 -3.91 6.48 -20.87
CA ASP A 92 -5.18 6.39 -21.61
C ASP A 92 -6.40 6.54 -20.67
N MET A 93 -6.27 6.09 -19.43
CA MET A 93 -7.29 6.27 -18.39
C MET A 93 -7.21 7.63 -17.67
N GLY A 94 -6.32 8.54 -18.13
CA GLY A 94 -6.17 9.90 -17.62
C GLY A 94 -5.33 10.00 -16.33
N GLY A 95 -4.69 8.93 -15.91
CA GLY A 95 -3.75 8.90 -14.79
C GLY A 95 -2.31 9.22 -15.21
N ILE A 96 -1.44 9.31 -14.23
CA ILE A 96 0.01 9.42 -14.40
C ILE A 96 0.64 8.30 -13.57
N PRO A 97 1.55 7.48 -14.13
CA PRO A 97 2.30 6.51 -13.32
C PRO A 97 3.09 7.24 -12.24
N ALA A 98 2.80 6.95 -10.98
CA ALA A 98 3.40 7.67 -9.86
C ALA A 98 4.91 7.45 -9.71
N PRO A 99 5.48 6.27 -10.04
CA PRO A 99 6.92 6.05 -9.96
C PRO A 99 7.72 6.88 -10.99
N LEU A 100 7.10 7.22 -12.13
CA LEU A 100 7.80 7.88 -13.24
C LEU A 100 8.36 9.25 -12.83
N ASN A 101 9.67 9.37 -12.85
CA ASN A 101 10.45 10.54 -12.40
C ASN A 101 10.40 10.81 -10.88
N TYR A 102 9.78 9.92 -10.09
CA TYR A 102 9.82 10.03 -8.63
C TYR A 102 11.24 9.70 -8.14
N GLU A 103 11.87 10.65 -7.45
CA GLU A 103 13.26 10.54 -6.97
C GLU A 103 14.27 10.07 -8.04
N GLY A 104 13.98 10.33 -9.31
CA GLY A 104 14.83 9.96 -10.44
C GLY A 104 14.59 8.56 -11.00
N PHE A 105 13.54 7.86 -10.55
CA PHE A 105 13.14 6.57 -11.13
C PHE A 105 12.58 6.77 -12.56
N PRO A 106 13.15 6.13 -13.59
CA PRO A 106 12.84 6.49 -14.97
C PRO A 106 11.69 5.71 -15.63
N TYR A 107 11.01 4.84 -14.87
CA TYR A 107 10.00 3.92 -15.39
C TYR A 107 8.62 4.13 -14.76
N SER A 108 7.60 3.53 -15.35
CA SER A 108 6.19 3.67 -14.93
C SER A 108 5.76 2.66 -13.85
N VAL A 109 6.58 1.63 -13.63
CA VAL A 109 6.26 0.48 -12.77
C VAL A 109 7.54 -0.10 -12.20
N CYS A 110 7.46 -0.73 -11.03
CA CYS A 110 8.54 -1.59 -10.55
C CYS A 110 8.25 -3.05 -10.93
N THR A 111 9.25 -3.74 -11.49
CA THR A 111 9.16 -5.16 -11.91
C THR A 111 10.26 -5.96 -11.22
N SER A 112 9.92 -6.70 -10.18
CA SER A 112 10.90 -7.42 -9.36
C SER A 112 10.79 -8.93 -9.62
N VAL A 113 11.80 -9.51 -10.29
CA VAL A 113 11.82 -10.91 -10.72
C VAL A 113 12.65 -11.74 -9.76
N ASN A 114 12.11 -12.88 -9.30
CA ASN A 114 12.77 -13.85 -8.44
C ASN A 114 13.43 -13.23 -7.19
N ASP A 115 14.74 -13.18 -7.11
CA ASP A 115 15.51 -12.72 -5.94
C ASP A 115 15.52 -11.20 -5.78
N GLN A 116 14.97 -10.45 -6.73
CA GLN A 116 14.86 -9.01 -6.65
C GLN A 116 13.75 -8.64 -5.68
N VAL A 117 14.10 -8.13 -4.51
CA VAL A 117 13.19 -7.90 -3.39
C VAL A 117 12.11 -6.87 -3.73
N CYS A 118 12.50 -5.71 -4.28
CA CYS A 118 11.60 -4.64 -4.70
C CYS A 118 12.29 -3.67 -5.67
N HIS A 119 11.52 -2.70 -6.18
CA HIS A 119 11.96 -1.58 -7.02
C HIS A 119 12.79 -2.00 -8.25
N GLY A 120 12.47 -3.18 -8.81
CA GLY A 120 13.12 -3.70 -10.01
C GLY A 120 12.88 -2.78 -11.21
N PHE A 121 13.95 -2.48 -11.94
CA PHE A 121 13.90 -1.64 -13.13
C PHE A 121 13.43 -2.46 -14.34
N PRO A 122 12.36 -2.07 -15.02
CA PRO A 122 11.99 -2.65 -16.30
C PRO A 122 13.15 -2.59 -17.31
N SER A 123 13.37 -3.68 -18.04
CA SER A 123 14.44 -3.79 -19.03
C SER A 123 14.02 -4.66 -20.20
N PRO A 124 14.43 -4.31 -21.44
CA PRO A 124 14.25 -5.21 -22.59
C PRO A 124 15.10 -6.48 -22.52
N ASP A 125 16.15 -6.49 -21.69
CA ASP A 125 17.06 -7.63 -21.52
C ASP A 125 16.58 -8.61 -20.45
N VAL A 126 15.63 -8.23 -19.59
CA VAL A 126 15.01 -9.10 -18.58
C VAL A 126 13.77 -9.75 -19.19
N ILE A 127 13.98 -10.95 -19.72
CA ILE A 127 12.93 -11.75 -20.37
C ILE A 127 12.41 -12.79 -19.37
N LEU A 128 11.10 -12.82 -19.18
CA LEU A 128 10.43 -13.78 -18.30
C LEU A 128 10.55 -15.20 -18.84
N LYS A 129 10.83 -16.16 -17.96
CA LYS A 129 10.99 -17.57 -18.28
C LYS A 129 10.02 -18.41 -17.46
N SER A 130 9.69 -19.60 -17.98
CA SER A 130 8.98 -20.60 -17.17
C SER A 130 9.75 -20.88 -15.87
N GLY A 131 9.05 -20.85 -14.74
CA GLY A 131 9.62 -20.97 -13.39
C GLY A 131 9.93 -19.64 -12.70
N ASP A 132 9.77 -18.50 -13.38
CA ASP A 132 9.92 -17.20 -12.74
C ASP A 132 8.67 -16.82 -11.93
N ILE A 133 8.92 -16.08 -10.86
CA ILE A 133 7.90 -15.28 -10.14
C ILE A 133 8.26 -13.81 -10.30
N ILE A 134 7.27 -12.96 -10.49
CA ILE A 134 7.48 -11.53 -10.66
C ILE A 134 6.45 -10.74 -9.86
N ASN A 135 6.91 -9.75 -9.10
CA ASN A 135 6.06 -8.69 -8.55
C ASN A 135 5.97 -7.54 -9.57
N VAL A 136 4.75 -7.14 -9.88
CA VAL A 136 4.46 -5.94 -10.66
C VAL A 136 3.78 -4.94 -9.74
N ASP A 137 4.43 -3.81 -9.50
CA ASP A 137 4.04 -2.81 -8.52
C ASP A 137 3.69 -1.51 -9.21
N CYS A 138 2.37 -1.26 -9.30
CA CYS A 138 1.77 -0.15 -10.04
C CYS A 138 1.23 0.89 -9.07
N SER A 139 1.64 2.14 -9.26
CA SER A 139 1.10 3.26 -8.51
C SER A 139 0.65 4.36 -9.48
N THR A 140 -0.47 4.99 -9.19
CA THR A 140 -1.10 5.98 -10.08
C THR A 140 -1.41 7.28 -9.36
N ILE A 141 -1.20 8.39 -10.06
CA ILE A 141 -1.71 9.71 -9.68
C ILE A 141 -2.91 10.02 -10.58
N LEU A 142 -4.07 10.28 -9.97
CA LEU A 142 -5.25 10.79 -10.68
C LEU A 142 -5.77 12.04 -9.98
N ASN A 143 -5.79 13.17 -10.70
CA ASN A 143 -6.25 14.45 -10.16
C ASN A 143 -5.54 14.87 -8.86
N GLY A 144 -4.24 14.52 -8.71
CA GLY A 144 -3.45 14.81 -7.52
C GLY A 144 -3.64 13.84 -6.35
N TYR A 145 -4.33 12.71 -6.56
CA TYR A 145 -4.51 11.67 -5.54
C TYR A 145 -3.76 10.40 -5.94
N PHE A 146 -3.04 9.83 -4.98
CA PHE A 146 -2.19 8.66 -5.18
C PHE A 146 -2.91 7.39 -4.77
N SER A 147 -2.66 6.33 -5.54
CA SER A 147 -2.97 4.95 -5.17
C SER A 147 -1.78 4.06 -5.48
N ASP A 148 -1.69 2.96 -4.73
CA ASP A 148 -0.58 2.03 -4.80
C ASP A 148 -1.08 0.60 -4.68
N SER A 149 -0.65 -0.29 -5.57
CA SER A 149 -1.10 -1.69 -5.61
C SER A 149 -0.09 -2.55 -6.36
N SER A 150 0.18 -3.73 -5.81
CA SER A 150 1.04 -4.71 -6.48
C SER A 150 0.38 -6.07 -6.61
N ARG A 151 0.90 -6.89 -7.54
CA ARG A 151 0.47 -8.27 -7.73
C ARG A 151 1.64 -9.16 -8.12
N MET A 152 1.67 -10.36 -7.50
CA MET A 152 2.59 -11.42 -7.89
C MET A 152 2.03 -12.25 -9.04
N PHE A 153 2.90 -12.60 -10.00
CA PHE A 153 2.59 -13.48 -11.11
C PHE A 153 3.57 -14.65 -11.15
N CYS A 154 3.06 -15.84 -11.40
CA CYS A 154 3.84 -17.05 -11.62
C CYS A 154 3.88 -17.32 -13.13
N ILE A 155 5.07 -17.51 -13.71
CA ILE A 155 5.27 -17.66 -15.13
C ILE A 155 5.52 -19.14 -15.45
N GLY A 156 4.65 -19.76 -16.25
CA GLY A 156 4.79 -21.18 -16.63
C GLY A 156 4.81 -22.13 -15.42
N ASP A 157 5.70 -23.11 -15.45
CA ASP A 157 5.86 -24.15 -14.43
C ASP A 157 6.76 -23.68 -13.30
N VAL A 158 6.19 -23.06 -12.28
CA VAL A 158 6.90 -22.56 -11.10
C VAL A 158 7.10 -23.69 -10.08
N SER A 159 8.29 -23.76 -9.46
CA SER A 159 8.59 -24.77 -8.45
C SER A 159 7.63 -24.71 -7.25
N PRO A 160 7.39 -25.84 -6.58
CA PRO A 160 6.53 -25.88 -5.39
C PRO A 160 6.96 -24.92 -4.28
N GLU A 161 8.27 -24.69 -4.11
CA GLU A 161 8.85 -23.79 -3.11
C GLU A 161 8.48 -22.34 -3.42
N LYS A 162 8.69 -21.89 -4.66
CA LYS A 162 8.33 -20.54 -5.10
C LYS A 162 6.82 -20.32 -5.02
N LYS A 163 6.03 -21.31 -5.46
CA LYS A 163 4.57 -21.22 -5.37
C LYS A 163 4.12 -21.13 -3.92
N LYS A 164 4.67 -21.95 -3.01
CA LYS A 164 4.38 -21.88 -1.58
C LYS A 164 4.71 -20.50 -1.02
N LEU A 165 5.85 -19.93 -1.41
CA LEU A 165 6.27 -18.60 -0.98
C LEU A 165 5.22 -17.53 -1.38
N VAL A 166 4.78 -17.52 -2.64
CA VAL A 166 3.74 -16.60 -3.16
C VAL A 166 2.42 -16.79 -2.41
N ASP A 167 1.98 -18.04 -2.24
CA ASP A 167 0.72 -18.36 -1.57
C ASP A 167 0.74 -17.95 -0.08
N VAL A 168 1.83 -18.26 0.64
CA VAL A 168 1.99 -17.87 2.06
C VAL A 168 2.00 -16.35 2.23
N THR A 169 2.65 -15.62 1.32
CA THR A 169 2.67 -14.16 1.39
C THR A 169 1.30 -13.55 1.18
N LYS A 170 0.58 -14.04 0.19
CA LYS A 170 -0.80 -13.60 -0.05
C LYS A 170 -1.70 -13.84 1.16
N GLU A 171 -1.63 -15.03 1.74
CA GLU A 171 -2.40 -15.37 2.95
C GLU A 171 -1.97 -14.53 4.15
N ALA A 172 -0.67 -14.27 4.33
CA ALA A 172 -0.16 -13.41 5.39
C ALA A 172 -0.72 -11.98 5.28
N MET A 173 -0.72 -11.43 4.06
CA MET A 173 -1.32 -10.12 3.78
C MET A 173 -2.81 -10.10 4.15
N LEU A 174 -3.57 -11.15 3.78
CA LEU A 174 -4.99 -11.27 4.13
C LEU A 174 -5.20 -11.39 5.64
N LYS A 175 -4.33 -12.14 6.36
CA LYS A 175 -4.36 -12.18 7.83
C LYS A 175 -4.09 -10.82 8.47
N GLY A 176 -3.18 -10.06 7.90
CA GLY A 176 -2.96 -8.66 8.29
C GLY A 176 -4.19 -7.81 8.06
N LEU A 177 -4.80 -7.91 6.88
CA LEU A 177 -6.02 -7.16 6.52
C LEU A 177 -7.20 -7.44 7.48
N GLU A 178 -7.36 -8.68 7.94
CA GLU A 178 -8.37 -9.06 8.93
C GLU A 178 -8.25 -8.26 10.26
N GLN A 179 -7.05 -7.74 10.56
CA GLN A 179 -6.80 -6.93 11.77
C GLN A 179 -6.99 -5.43 11.54
N VAL A 180 -7.20 -4.98 10.30
CA VAL A 180 -7.46 -3.57 10.00
C VAL A 180 -8.87 -3.22 10.47
N LYS A 181 -8.94 -2.66 11.67
CA LYS A 181 -10.21 -2.30 12.34
C LYS A 181 -10.12 -0.88 12.90
N PRO A 182 -11.19 -0.09 12.81
CA PRO A 182 -11.22 1.21 13.48
C PRO A 182 -10.91 1.08 14.97
N TRP A 183 -9.96 1.89 15.44
CA TRP A 183 -9.48 1.96 16.83
C TRP A 183 -8.60 0.78 17.29
N GLY A 184 -8.17 -0.09 16.36
CA GLY A 184 -7.05 -1.02 16.55
C GLY A 184 -5.71 -0.34 16.27
N PHE A 185 -4.62 -1.08 16.39
CA PHE A 185 -3.26 -0.56 16.16
C PHE A 185 -2.63 -1.24 14.95
N LEU A 186 -1.73 -0.53 14.26
CA LEU A 186 -0.96 -1.14 13.16
C LEU A 186 -0.15 -2.36 13.62
N GLY A 187 0.28 -2.37 14.88
CA GLY A 187 0.97 -3.53 15.46
C GLY A 187 0.12 -4.79 15.53
N ASP A 188 -1.21 -4.68 15.63
CA ASP A 188 -2.11 -5.84 15.58
C ASP A 188 -2.00 -6.55 14.23
N MET A 189 -1.98 -5.76 13.15
CA MET A 189 -1.77 -6.23 11.79
C MET A 189 -0.37 -6.81 11.60
N GLY A 190 0.66 -6.07 12.03
CA GLY A 190 2.05 -6.48 11.89
C GLY A 190 2.33 -7.81 12.59
N GLN A 191 1.82 -8.01 13.81
CA GLN A 191 1.96 -9.28 14.53
C GLN A 191 1.24 -10.43 13.81
N ALA A 192 0.02 -10.22 13.32
CA ALA A 192 -0.72 -11.26 12.61
C ALA A 192 0.01 -11.74 11.35
N VAL A 193 0.59 -10.81 10.58
CA VAL A 193 1.45 -11.13 9.43
C VAL A 193 2.68 -11.92 9.86
N HIS A 194 3.42 -11.39 10.85
CA HIS A 194 4.62 -12.02 11.40
C HIS A 194 4.37 -13.47 11.82
N ASP A 195 3.37 -13.69 12.67
CA ASP A 195 3.09 -15.00 13.24
C ASP A 195 2.72 -16.01 12.15
N TYR A 196 1.94 -15.60 11.15
CA TYR A 196 1.60 -16.47 10.03
C TYR A 196 2.81 -16.83 9.16
N VAL A 197 3.66 -15.85 8.83
CA VAL A 197 4.87 -16.05 8.04
C VAL A 197 5.83 -16.99 8.75
N TYR A 198 6.08 -16.77 10.04
CA TYR A 198 6.98 -17.62 10.85
C TYR A 198 6.43 -19.05 11.01
N ALA A 199 5.14 -19.22 11.22
CA ALA A 199 4.51 -20.54 11.31
C ALA A 199 4.67 -21.37 10.02
N ASN A 200 4.87 -20.70 8.88
CA ASN A 200 5.11 -21.35 7.58
C ASN A 200 6.59 -21.51 7.22
N GLY A 201 7.52 -21.13 8.11
CA GLY A 201 8.96 -21.30 7.95
C GLY A 201 9.66 -20.19 7.17
N TYR A 202 9.04 -19.01 7.07
CA TYR A 202 9.59 -17.82 6.40
C TYR A 202 9.87 -16.69 7.39
N SER A 203 10.49 -15.61 6.91
CA SER A 203 10.76 -14.39 7.66
C SER A 203 10.26 -13.18 6.90
N VAL A 204 9.77 -12.15 7.60
CA VAL A 204 9.45 -10.85 7.01
C VAL A 204 10.71 -10.01 6.83
N VAL A 205 10.79 -9.27 5.74
CA VAL A 205 11.83 -8.25 5.54
C VAL A 205 11.54 -7.09 6.51
N ARG A 206 12.54 -6.70 7.30
CA ARG A 206 12.36 -5.71 8.38
C ARG A 206 12.54 -4.28 7.91
N GLU A 207 13.35 -4.10 6.90
CA GLU A 207 13.79 -2.80 6.36
C GLU A 207 12.80 -2.22 5.35
N ILE A 208 11.82 -3.01 4.92
CA ILE A 208 10.80 -2.62 3.95
C ILE A 208 9.43 -2.97 4.51
N GLY A 209 8.48 -2.07 4.30
CA GLY A 209 7.12 -2.21 4.81
C GLY A 209 6.13 -1.42 3.99
N GLY A 210 4.90 -1.35 4.44
CA GLY A 210 3.90 -0.46 3.89
C GLY A 210 4.07 0.98 4.38
N HIS A 211 3.25 1.86 3.87
CA HIS A 211 3.29 3.29 4.18
C HIS A 211 1.89 3.91 4.04
N GLY A 212 1.69 5.08 4.63
CA GLY A 212 0.53 5.91 4.33
C GLY A 212 0.53 6.34 2.86
N VAL A 213 -0.64 6.51 2.27
CA VAL A 213 -0.80 6.89 0.85
C VAL A 213 -2.07 7.70 0.64
N GLY A 214 -2.07 8.56 -0.38
CA GLY A 214 -3.28 9.19 -0.87
C GLY A 214 -3.14 10.64 -1.30
N ILE A 215 -2.61 11.53 -0.48
CA ILE A 215 -2.32 12.93 -0.83
C ILE A 215 -0.88 13.04 -1.33
N GLU A 216 0.01 12.29 -0.70
CA GLU A 216 1.38 12.11 -1.16
C GLU A 216 1.58 10.64 -1.55
N PHE A 217 2.62 10.34 -2.33
CA PHE A 217 2.95 8.97 -2.72
C PHE A 217 3.33 8.15 -1.48
N HIS A 218 4.24 8.68 -0.66
CA HIS A 218 4.63 8.08 0.60
C HIS A 218 4.30 9.04 1.76
N GLU A 219 3.41 8.61 2.63
CA GLU A 219 3.01 9.34 3.83
C GLU A 219 3.36 8.52 5.09
N GLU A 220 3.42 9.20 6.23
CA GLU A 220 3.36 8.50 7.51
C GLU A 220 2.02 7.71 7.64
N PRO A 221 2.04 6.60 8.36
CA PRO A 221 3.17 6.01 9.05
C PRO A 221 3.95 5.03 8.19
N TRP A 222 5.12 4.68 8.64
CA TRP A 222 5.76 3.43 8.28
C TRP A 222 4.93 2.25 8.83
N VAL A 223 4.66 1.23 8.01
CA VAL A 223 3.85 0.06 8.37
C VAL A 223 4.76 -1.17 8.49
N SER A 224 5.12 -1.53 9.72
CA SER A 224 6.01 -2.65 10.02
C SER A 224 5.25 -3.97 10.19
N TYR A 225 5.83 -5.06 9.70
CA TYR A 225 5.34 -6.42 9.91
C TYR A 225 6.16 -7.18 10.97
N ASN A 226 7.01 -6.50 11.72
CA ASN A 226 7.76 -7.05 12.85
C ASN A 226 7.40 -6.30 14.15
N SER A 227 6.14 -5.92 14.29
CA SER A 227 5.59 -5.18 15.43
C SER A 227 4.73 -6.08 16.31
N LYS A 228 4.41 -5.59 17.52
CA LYS A 228 3.60 -6.32 18.50
C LYS A 228 2.18 -5.76 18.54
N ALA A 229 1.21 -6.62 18.83
CA ALA A 229 -0.18 -6.22 19.03
C ALA A 229 -0.28 -5.12 20.11
N GLY A 230 -1.16 -4.15 19.88
CA GLY A 230 -1.36 -3.00 20.76
C GLY A 230 -0.27 -1.92 20.65
N THR A 231 0.66 -2.05 19.71
CA THR A 231 1.73 -1.05 19.47
C THR A 231 1.55 -0.37 18.10
N GLU A 232 2.48 0.51 17.75
CA GLU A 232 2.47 1.33 16.55
C GLU A 232 1.30 2.33 16.52
N MET A 233 1.03 2.92 15.36
CA MET A 233 0.02 3.98 15.24
C MET A 233 -1.41 3.43 15.31
N LEU A 234 -2.27 4.18 16.00
CA LEU A 234 -3.71 3.93 16.09
C LEU A 234 -4.36 4.04 14.71
N MET A 235 -5.11 3.03 14.29
CA MET A 235 -5.93 3.08 13.10
C MET A 235 -7.27 3.77 13.38
N VAL A 236 -7.58 4.80 12.64
CA VAL A 236 -8.84 5.55 12.77
C VAL A 236 -9.58 5.60 11.43
N PRO A 237 -10.91 5.81 11.41
CA PRO A 237 -11.63 6.05 10.17
C PRO A 237 -11.04 7.20 9.36
N GLY A 238 -10.82 6.99 8.06
CA GLY A 238 -10.16 7.95 7.17
C GLY A 238 -8.64 7.80 7.08
N PHE A 239 -8.04 6.93 7.87
CA PHE A 239 -6.62 6.62 7.80
C PHE A 239 -6.37 5.63 6.65
N MET A 240 -5.44 5.94 5.74
CA MET A 240 -5.16 5.12 4.56
C MET A 240 -3.68 4.76 4.51
N PHE A 241 -3.40 3.49 4.22
CA PHE A 241 -2.04 2.96 4.15
C PHE A 241 -1.99 1.70 3.27
N THR A 242 -0.81 1.34 2.81
CA THR A 242 -0.56 0.12 2.03
C THR A 242 -0.23 -1.06 2.95
N ILE A 243 -0.58 -2.27 2.51
CA ILE A 243 -0.07 -3.52 3.08
C ILE A 243 0.85 -4.13 2.02
N CYS A 244 2.10 -3.69 1.99
CA CYS A 244 3.13 -4.16 1.08
C CYS A 244 4.04 -5.14 1.81
N LEU A 245 3.82 -6.43 1.61
CA LEU A 245 4.56 -7.50 2.29
C LEU A 245 5.66 -8.03 1.38
N LEU A 246 6.90 -7.88 1.84
CA LEU A 246 8.09 -8.46 1.24
C LEU A 246 8.68 -9.54 2.16
N TYR A 247 9.25 -10.58 1.56
CA TYR A 247 9.70 -11.77 2.28
C TYR A 247 10.95 -12.37 1.65
N THR A 248 11.70 -13.10 2.46
CA THR A 248 12.85 -13.92 2.04
C THR A 248 12.69 -15.34 2.54
N SER A 249 13.21 -16.26 1.75
CA SER A 249 13.35 -17.69 2.13
C SER A 249 14.50 -17.88 3.11
#